data_48449f9164663c1c68dadbc805d569b1
#
_entry.id   48449f9164663c1c68dadbc805d569b1
#
_cell.length_a   1.000
_cell.length_b   1.000
_cell.length_c   1.000
_cell.angle_alpha   90.00
_cell.angle_beta   90.00
_cell.angle_gamma   90.00
#
_symmetry.space_group_name_H-M   'P 1'
#
loop_
_entity.id
_entity.type
_entity.pdbx_description
1 polymer ?
#
loop_
_entity_poly.entity_id
_entity_poly.type
_entity_poly.pdbx_seq_one_letter_code
_entity_poly.pdbx_strand_id
1 'polypeptide(L)'
;LDGKSYAVRLTILCGFFFTVIAYPIASETYNPEIQWTEAHVAAMLGSLIAVTAFTLTIHNSWDYVRNRLLSATIEYEETGWYDGQVYVKTPEMLAKDRLDGTYVCGPVVERCKRTMLACGAGVFGCAFALNALDAPKVDEENFGSYTPQKAALLRDLGMGTYIDAGEGKRISQGD
;
A
#
# COMPACT_ATOMS: atom_id res chain seq x y z
N LEU A 1 2.03 23.94 5.36
CA LEU A 1 3.13 23.05 4.92
C LEU A 1 3.43 23.36 3.47
N ASP A 2 4.67 23.75 3.20
CA ASP A 2 5.14 23.98 1.83
C ASP A 2 5.07 22.68 1.05
N GLY A 3 4.70 22.76 -0.24
CA GLY A 3 4.59 21.58 -1.10
C GLY A 3 5.87 20.75 -1.17
N LYS A 4 7.02 21.37 -1.05
CA LYS A 4 8.34 20.72 -0.99
C LYS A 4 8.50 19.84 0.25
N SER A 5 8.12 20.36 1.43
CA SER A 5 8.19 19.60 2.69
C SER A 5 7.25 18.40 2.70
N TYR A 6 6.09 18.52 2.07
CA TYR A 6 5.16 17.40 1.90
C TYR A 6 5.76 16.30 1.00
N ALA A 7 6.30 16.68 -0.15
CA ALA A 7 6.92 15.73 -1.07
C ALA A 7 8.10 14.98 -0.43
N VAL A 8 8.97 15.69 0.29
CA VAL A 8 10.10 15.06 1.00
C VAL A 8 9.64 14.03 2.03
N ARG A 9 8.64 14.36 2.84
CA ARG A 9 8.08 13.40 3.82
C ARG A 9 7.46 12.18 3.16
N LEU A 10 6.76 12.39 2.05
CA LEU A 10 6.16 11.29 1.27
C LEU A 10 7.23 10.38 0.67
N THR A 11 8.33 10.95 0.14
CA THR A 11 9.46 10.20 -0.40
C THR A 11 10.16 9.38 0.68
N ILE A 12 10.37 9.96 1.87
CA ILE A 12 10.95 9.25 3.02
C ILE A 12 10.04 8.08 3.43
N LEU A 13 8.73 8.31 3.51
CA LEU A 13 7.76 7.27 3.84
C LEU A 13 7.77 6.14 2.79
N CYS A 14 7.78 6.49 1.51
CA CYS A 14 7.87 5.52 0.42
C CYS A 14 9.17 4.71 0.48
N GLY A 15 10.31 5.37 0.71
CA GLY A 15 11.60 4.71 0.88
C GLY A 15 11.63 3.76 2.08
N PHE A 16 11.01 4.14 3.18
CA PHE A 16 10.88 3.29 4.35
C PHE A 16 10.06 2.02 4.04
N PHE A 17 8.88 2.16 3.45
CA PHE A 17 8.07 1.00 3.05
C PHE A 17 8.78 0.12 2.02
N PHE A 18 9.50 0.74 1.09
CA PHE A 18 10.28 0.02 0.09
C PHE A 18 11.36 -0.84 0.73
N THR A 19 12.22 -0.25 1.58
CA THR A 19 13.40 -0.94 2.13
C THR A 19 13.08 -1.92 3.25
N VAL A 20 12.11 -1.59 4.11
CA VAL A 20 11.83 -2.37 5.32
C VAL A 20 10.81 -3.49 5.08
N ILE A 21 9.85 -3.26 4.19
CA ILE A 21 8.72 -4.18 4.01
C ILE A 21 8.74 -4.80 2.62
N ALA A 22 8.72 -3.96 1.57
CA ALA A 22 8.49 -4.46 0.22
C ALA A 22 9.69 -5.21 -0.36
N TYR A 23 10.90 -4.70 -0.14
CA TYR A 23 12.10 -5.32 -0.68
C TYR A 23 12.42 -6.70 -0.07
N PRO A 24 12.36 -6.92 1.25
CA PRO A 24 12.56 -8.25 1.81
C PRO A 24 11.54 -9.28 1.31
N ILE A 25 10.27 -8.88 1.17
CA ILE A 25 9.24 -9.77 0.63
C ILE A 25 9.50 -10.09 -0.84
N ALA A 26 9.85 -9.08 -1.64
CA ALA A 26 10.15 -9.26 -3.04
C ALA A 26 11.40 -10.12 -3.27
N SER A 27 12.42 -10.00 -2.42
CA SER A 27 13.66 -10.80 -2.52
C SER A 27 13.47 -12.27 -2.18
N GLU A 28 12.45 -12.61 -1.40
CA GLU A 28 12.07 -14.01 -1.14
C GLU A 28 11.28 -14.62 -2.32
N THR A 29 10.54 -13.79 -3.05
CA THR A 29 9.72 -14.22 -4.20
C THR A 29 10.53 -14.31 -5.48
N TYR A 30 11.35 -13.30 -5.74
CA TYR A 30 12.22 -13.20 -6.91
C TYR A 30 13.67 -13.32 -6.46
N ASN A 31 14.44 -14.18 -7.13
CA ASN A 31 15.86 -14.29 -6.82
C ASN A 31 16.60 -13.02 -7.28
N PRO A 32 17.11 -12.18 -6.36
CA PRO A 32 17.71 -10.90 -6.71
C PRO A 32 19.01 -11.03 -7.52
N GLU A 33 19.66 -12.20 -7.54
CA GLU A 33 20.85 -12.44 -8.34
C GLU A 33 20.55 -12.67 -9.83
N ILE A 34 19.37 -13.21 -10.15
CA ILE A 34 18.95 -13.55 -11.52
C ILE A 34 17.91 -12.57 -12.04
N GLN A 35 16.95 -12.18 -11.18
CA GLN A 35 15.77 -11.37 -11.51
C GLN A 35 15.79 -10.06 -10.74
N TRP A 36 16.91 -9.34 -10.82
CA TRP A 36 17.11 -8.10 -10.07
C TRP A 36 16.07 -7.03 -10.42
N THR A 37 15.70 -6.90 -11.69
CA THR A 37 14.71 -5.93 -12.18
C THR A 37 13.31 -6.23 -11.67
N GLU A 38 12.89 -7.48 -11.72
CA GLU A 38 11.57 -7.94 -11.28
C GLU A 38 11.40 -7.73 -9.77
N ALA A 39 12.41 -8.08 -8.97
CA ALA A 39 12.41 -7.90 -7.54
C ALA A 39 12.23 -6.42 -7.15
N HIS A 40 12.94 -5.49 -7.83
CA HIS A 40 12.82 -4.07 -7.55
C HIS A 40 11.49 -3.48 -7.99
N VAL A 41 10.97 -3.88 -9.16
CA VAL A 41 9.67 -3.42 -9.64
C VAL A 41 8.54 -3.95 -8.74
N ALA A 42 8.61 -5.20 -8.29
CA ALA A 42 7.66 -5.76 -7.33
C ALA A 42 7.70 -5.04 -5.98
N ALA A 43 8.91 -4.75 -5.46
CA ALA A 43 9.06 -3.97 -4.23
C ALA A 43 8.52 -2.54 -4.37
N MET A 44 8.76 -1.90 -5.52
CA MET A 44 8.21 -0.56 -5.83
C MET A 44 6.68 -0.57 -5.86
N LEU A 45 6.08 -1.57 -6.50
CA LEU A 45 4.63 -1.76 -6.54
C LEU A 45 4.05 -1.91 -5.13
N GLY A 46 4.62 -2.77 -4.30
CA GLY A 46 4.18 -2.95 -2.91
C GLY A 46 4.27 -1.67 -2.07
N SER A 47 5.38 -0.92 -2.19
CA SER A 47 5.55 0.35 -1.49
C SER A 47 4.56 1.42 -1.94
N LEU A 48 4.25 1.51 -3.24
CA LEU A 48 3.27 2.45 -3.77
C LEU A 48 1.84 2.13 -3.29
N ILE A 49 1.48 0.85 -3.21
CA ILE A 49 0.17 0.43 -2.65
C ILE A 49 0.07 0.86 -1.19
N ALA A 50 1.10 0.61 -0.37
CA ALA A 50 1.12 1.00 1.04
C ALA A 50 0.99 2.53 1.20
N VAL A 51 1.75 3.32 0.43
CA VAL A 51 1.66 4.79 0.44
C VAL A 51 0.28 5.28 0.00
N THR A 52 -0.32 4.64 -0.99
CA THR A 52 -1.67 4.97 -1.46
C THR A 52 -2.71 4.74 -0.37
N ALA A 53 -2.67 3.59 0.32
CA ALA A 53 -3.56 3.27 1.43
C ALA A 53 -3.41 4.29 2.58
N PHE A 54 -2.18 4.67 2.92
CA PHE A 54 -1.90 5.66 3.96
C PHE A 54 -2.43 7.05 3.57
N THR A 55 -2.21 7.47 2.32
CA THR A 55 -2.71 8.75 1.80
C THR A 55 -4.23 8.76 1.73
N LEU A 56 -4.88 7.64 1.40
CA LEU A 56 -6.33 7.49 1.40
C LEU A 56 -6.92 7.72 2.79
N THR A 57 -6.31 7.15 3.82
CA THR A 57 -6.74 7.34 5.21
C THR A 57 -6.67 8.82 5.62
N ILE A 58 -5.56 9.49 5.30
CA ILE A 58 -5.40 10.92 5.56
C ILE A 58 -6.43 11.75 4.78
N HIS A 59 -6.64 11.41 3.50
CA HIS A 59 -7.61 12.08 2.65
C HIS A 59 -9.03 12.01 3.25
N ASN A 60 -9.48 10.82 3.63
CA ASN A 60 -10.81 10.61 4.20
C ASN A 60 -11.00 11.39 5.51
N SER A 61 -9.97 11.43 6.37
CA SER A 61 -10.01 12.19 7.62
C SER A 61 -10.15 13.69 7.37
N TRP A 62 -9.38 14.25 6.44
CA TRP A 62 -9.45 15.68 6.11
C TRP A 62 -10.70 16.04 5.32
N ASP A 63 -11.19 15.17 4.45
CA ASP A 63 -12.45 15.39 3.73
C ASP A 63 -13.65 15.39 4.68
N TYR A 64 -13.66 14.50 5.67
CA TYR A 64 -14.66 14.52 6.74
C TYR A 64 -14.68 15.85 7.51
N VAL A 65 -13.50 16.33 7.95
CA VAL A 65 -13.38 17.62 8.66
C VAL A 65 -13.84 18.78 7.77
N ARG A 66 -13.42 18.78 6.50
CA ARG A 66 -13.83 19.80 5.52
C ARG A 66 -15.34 19.83 5.32
N ASN A 67 -15.97 18.69 5.14
CA ASN A 67 -17.40 18.58 4.94
C ASN A 67 -18.19 19.04 6.19
N ARG A 68 -17.68 18.72 7.39
CA ARG A 68 -18.27 19.17 8.65
C ARG A 68 -18.15 20.70 8.83
N LEU A 69 -17.03 21.31 8.43
CA LEU A 69 -16.85 22.75 8.44
C LEU A 69 -17.77 23.47 7.44
N LEU A 70 -17.92 22.92 6.25
CA LEU A 70 -18.77 23.49 5.19
C LEU A 70 -20.26 23.28 5.45
N SER A 71 -20.64 22.34 6.32
CA SER A 71 -22.03 22.08 6.69
C SER A 71 -22.62 23.25 7.46
N ALA A 72 -23.86 23.60 7.14
CA ALA A 72 -24.62 24.63 7.88
C ALA A 72 -25.17 24.15 9.23
N THR A 73 -25.16 22.83 9.44
CA THR A 73 -25.71 22.19 10.63
C THR A 73 -24.64 21.42 11.38
N ILE A 74 -24.72 21.37 12.69
CA ILE A 74 -23.89 20.57 13.58
C ILE A 74 -24.78 19.51 14.22
N GLU A 75 -24.43 18.25 14.05
CA GLU A 75 -25.00 17.13 14.78
C GLU A 75 -24.20 16.94 16.07
N TYR A 76 -24.88 17.09 17.23
CA TYR A 76 -24.27 16.78 18.52
C TYR A 76 -24.54 15.33 18.89
N GLU A 77 -23.52 14.52 18.94
CA GLU A 77 -23.57 13.09 19.32
C GLU A 77 -23.50 12.88 20.85
N GLU A 78 -23.37 13.96 21.63
CA GLU A 78 -22.99 13.88 23.06
C GLU A 78 -24.08 13.51 24.04
N THR A 79 -25.35 13.54 23.65
CA THR A 79 -26.47 13.33 24.60
C THR A 79 -27.27 12.07 24.28
N GLY A 80 -26.64 10.92 24.42
CA GLY A 80 -27.36 9.64 24.42
C GLY A 80 -28.10 9.33 23.09
N TRP A 81 -28.31 8.07 22.82
CA TRP A 81 -28.88 7.54 21.58
C TRP A 81 -30.32 8.04 21.22
N TYR A 82 -30.95 8.86 22.02
CA TYR A 82 -32.30 9.40 21.78
C TYR A 82 -32.35 10.81 21.19
N ASP A 83 -31.28 11.60 21.31
CA ASP A 83 -31.35 13.03 20.98
C ASP A 83 -30.28 13.41 19.95
N GLY A 84 -30.49 13.03 18.69
CA GLY A 84 -29.82 13.63 17.56
C GLY A 84 -30.27 15.08 17.37
N GLN A 85 -29.90 15.99 18.26
CA GLN A 85 -30.23 17.40 18.12
C GLN A 85 -29.35 18.03 17.05
N VAL A 86 -29.96 18.49 15.99
CA VAL A 86 -29.30 19.22 14.90
C VAL A 86 -29.40 20.71 15.20
N TYR A 87 -28.25 21.36 15.40
CA TYR A 87 -28.17 22.81 15.60
C TYR A 87 -27.73 23.51 14.32
N VAL A 88 -28.40 24.63 14.00
CA VAL A 88 -27.99 25.49 12.89
C VAL A 88 -26.88 26.43 13.38
N LYS A 89 -25.78 26.49 12.65
CA LYS A 89 -24.66 27.38 12.96
C LYS A 89 -25.07 28.85 12.85
N THR A 90 -24.58 29.70 13.77
CA THR A 90 -24.76 31.15 13.68
C THR A 90 -24.06 31.68 12.40
N PRO A 91 -24.54 32.80 11.81
CA PRO A 91 -23.94 33.34 10.58
C PRO A 91 -22.46 33.66 10.70
N GLU A 92 -22.01 34.13 11.86
CA GLU A 92 -20.58 34.43 12.13
C GLU A 92 -19.74 33.18 12.16
N MET A 93 -20.22 32.12 12.81
CA MET A 93 -19.57 30.82 12.89
C MET A 93 -19.48 30.18 11.49
N LEU A 94 -20.58 30.25 10.75
CA LEU A 94 -20.64 29.70 9.39
C LEU A 94 -19.66 30.41 8.43
N ALA A 95 -19.53 31.73 8.55
CA ALA A 95 -18.57 32.49 7.72
C ALA A 95 -17.12 32.08 8.01
N LYS A 96 -16.74 31.96 9.28
CA LYS A 96 -15.41 31.51 9.70
C LYS A 96 -15.13 30.09 9.26
N ASP A 97 -16.03 29.16 9.51
CA ASP A 97 -15.89 27.75 9.16
C ASP A 97 -15.77 27.54 7.66
N ARG A 98 -16.48 28.31 6.85
CA ARG A 98 -16.35 28.28 5.39
C ARG A 98 -14.99 28.78 4.91
N LEU A 99 -14.44 29.81 5.54
CA LEU A 99 -13.09 30.29 5.24
C LEU A 99 -12.05 29.19 5.59
N ASP A 100 -12.13 28.63 6.79
CA ASP A 100 -11.19 27.58 7.22
C ASP A 100 -11.34 26.31 6.37
N GLY A 101 -12.54 25.86 6.07
CA GLY A 101 -12.81 24.72 5.21
C GLY A 101 -12.29 24.88 3.77
N THR A 102 -12.35 26.09 3.23
CA THR A 102 -11.92 26.37 1.86
C THR A 102 -10.42 26.64 1.78
N TYR A 103 -9.86 27.47 2.65
CA TYR A 103 -8.48 27.94 2.54
C TYR A 103 -7.47 27.07 3.31
N VAL A 104 -7.88 26.39 4.37
CA VAL A 104 -7.01 25.54 5.18
C VAL A 104 -7.16 24.07 4.75
N CYS A 105 -8.39 23.53 4.77
CA CYS A 105 -8.63 22.11 4.46
C CYS A 105 -8.59 21.83 2.96
N GLY A 106 -9.06 22.74 2.11
CA GLY A 106 -9.13 22.59 0.66
C GLY A 106 -7.77 22.21 0.03
N PRO A 107 -6.70 22.98 0.25
CA PRO A 107 -5.39 22.67 -0.32
C PRO A 107 -4.79 21.34 0.14
N VAL A 108 -5.11 20.89 1.37
CA VAL A 108 -4.64 19.60 1.90
C VAL A 108 -5.31 18.45 1.15
N VAL A 109 -6.64 18.50 1.06
CA VAL A 109 -7.44 17.48 0.33
C VAL A 109 -7.02 17.39 -1.13
N GLU A 110 -6.80 18.53 -1.79
CA GLU A 110 -6.36 18.58 -3.19
C GLU A 110 -4.97 17.96 -3.39
N ARG A 111 -4.03 18.20 -2.46
CA ARG A 111 -2.71 17.56 -2.49
C ARG A 111 -2.81 16.05 -2.33
N CYS A 112 -3.63 15.58 -1.39
CA CYS A 112 -3.86 14.15 -1.20
C CYS A 112 -4.43 13.50 -2.46
N LYS A 113 -5.41 14.14 -3.14
CA LYS A 113 -5.98 13.66 -4.40
C LYS A 113 -4.91 13.52 -5.49
N ARG A 114 -4.08 14.55 -5.68
CA ARG A 114 -2.97 14.51 -6.67
C ARG A 114 -1.96 13.40 -6.35
N THR A 115 -1.63 13.21 -5.08
CA THR A 115 -0.74 12.13 -4.65
C THR A 115 -1.34 10.76 -4.94
N MET A 116 -2.62 10.55 -4.65
CA MET A 116 -3.32 9.31 -4.95
C MET A 116 -3.34 9.00 -6.44
N LEU A 117 -3.59 10.01 -7.29
CA LEU A 117 -3.53 9.86 -8.74
C LEU A 117 -2.11 9.49 -9.22
N ALA A 118 -1.09 10.15 -8.69
CA ALA A 118 0.30 9.86 -9.05
C ALA A 118 0.72 8.45 -8.62
N CYS A 119 0.39 8.05 -7.38
CA CYS A 119 0.66 6.70 -6.88
C CYS A 119 -0.13 5.65 -7.66
N GLY A 120 -1.40 5.90 -7.98
CA GLY A 120 -2.23 5.03 -8.80
C GLY A 120 -1.63 4.79 -10.19
N ALA A 121 -1.20 5.87 -10.86
CA ALA A 121 -0.49 5.75 -12.15
C ALA A 121 0.82 4.96 -12.01
N GLY A 122 1.55 5.15 -10.92
CA GLY A 122 2.75 4.37 -10.59
C GLY A 122 2.46 2.89 -10.41
N VAL A 123 1.41 2.54 -9.68
CA VAL A 123 0.96 1.14 -9.49
C VAL A 123 0.64 0.48 -10.84
N PHE A 124 -0.13 1.17 -11.70
CA PHE A 124 -0.44 0.66 -13.04
C PHE A 124 0.83 0.50 -13.89
N GLY A 125 1.75 1.46 -13.83
CA GLY A 125 3.02 1.39 -14.55
C GLY A 125 3.89 0.21 -14.09
N CYS A 126 4.01 -0.01 -12.78
CA CYS A 126 4.75 -1.15 -12.22
C CYS A 126 4.10 -2.50 -12.57
N ALA A 127 2.77 -2.59 -12.48
CA ALA A 127 2.03 -3.79 -12.86
C ALA A 127 2.21 -4.13 -14.35
N PHE A 128 2.15 -3.11 -15.21
CA PHE A 128 2.42 -3.28 -16.63
C PHE A 128 3.87 -3.71 -16.90
N ALA A 129 4.84 -3.10 -16.20
CA ALA A 129 6.25 -3.46 -16.32
C ALA A 129 6.52 -4.92 -15.90
N LEU A 130 5.92 -5.38 -14.79
CA LEU A 130 6.03 -6.78 -14.36
C LEU A 130 5.44 -7.74 -15.39
N ASN A 131 4.32 -7.38 -15.99
CA ASN A 131 3.70 -8.20 -17.03
C ASN A 131 4.53 -8.21 -18.33
N ALA A 132 5.20 -7.11 -18.67
CA ALA A 132 6.07 -6.99 -19.84
C ALA A 132 7.42 -7.71 -19.66
N LEU A 133 7.89 -7.86 -18.42
CA LEU A 133 9.13 -8.57 -18.09
C LEU A 133 8.96 -10.10 -18.05
N ASP A 134 7.75 -10.62 -18.36
CA ASP A 134 7.43 -12.07 -18.26
C ASP A 134 7.85 -12.66 -16.90
N ALA A 135 7.57 -11.92 -15.82
CA ALA A 135 7.83 -12.38 -14.48
C ALA A 135 7.23 -13.79 -14.31
N PRO A 136 7.99 -14.76 -13.76
CA PRO A 136 7.50 -16.12 -13.62
C PRO A 136 6.20 -16.09 -12.84
N LYS A 137 5.14 -16.59 -13.45
CA LYS A 137 3.85 -16.76 -12.76
C LYS A 137 4.13 -17.68 -11.60
N VAL A 138 3.76 -17.26 -10.39
CA VAL A 138 3.73 -18.14 -9.23
C VAL A 138 2.64 -19.15 -9.54
N ASP A 139 3.02 -20.31 -10.04
CA ASP A 139 2.11 -21.43 -10.21
C ASP A 139 1.66 -21.82 -8.81
N GLU A 140 0.35 -21.75 -8.54
CA GLU A 140 -0.23 -22.15 -7.23
C GLU A 140 0.18 -23.58 -6.85
N GLU A 141 0.46 -24.41 -7.82
CA GLU A 141 0.95 -25.79 -7.69
C GLU A 141 2.35 -25.85 -7.06
N ASN A 142 3.16 -24.78 -7.19
CA ASN A 142 4.52 -24.69 -6.66
C ASN A 142 4.63 -23.77 -5.44
N PHE A 143 3.52 -23.32 -4.88
CA PHE A 143 3.54 -22.56 -3.64
C PHE A 143 4.05 -23.44 -2.49
N GLY A 144 5.31 -23.20 -2.09
CA GLY A 144 6.01 -24.01 -1.09
C GLY A 144 7.00 -25.05 -1.67
N SER A 145 7.10 -25.22 -2.99
CA SER A 145 8.17 -25.98 -3.58
C SER A 145 9.45 -25.13 -3.66
N TYR A 146 10.53 -25.70 -3.16
CA TYR A 146 11.82 -25.03 -3.12
C TYR A 146 12.30 -24.71 -4.55
N THR A 147 12.71 -23.46 -4.79
CA THR A 147 13.40 -23.11 -6.02
C THR A 147 14.62 -24.02 -6.20
N PRO A 148 15.01 -24.37 -7.46
CA PRO A 148 16.16 -25.26 -7.70
C PRO A 148 17.44 -24.83 -6.98
N GLN A 149 17.60 -23.52 -6.76
CA GLN A 149 18.76 -22.98 -6.02
C GLN A 149 18.65 -23.22 -4.51
N LYS A 150 17.47 -23.09 -3.93
CA LYS A 150 17.24 -23.38 -2.51
C LYS A 150 17.39 -24.88 -2.25
N ALA A 151 16.98 -25.71 -3.20
CA ALA A 151 17.23 -27.16 -3.16
C ALA A 151 18.71 -27.51 -3.25
N ALA A 152 19.48 -26.81 -4.10
CA ALA A 152 20.94 -27.00 -4.19
C ALA A 152 21.65 -26.56 -2.91
N LEU A 153 21.26 -25.40 -2.35
CA LEU A 153 21.82 -24.90 -1.09
C LEU A 153 21.50 -25.82 0.09
N LEU A 154 20.31 -26.41 0.15
CA LEU A 154 19.91 -27.36 1.18
C LEU A 154 20.65 -28.70 1.03
N ARG A 155 21.00 -29.12 -0.18
CA ARG A 155 21.88 -30.27 -0.44
C ARG A 155 23.29 -30.02 0.09
N ASP A 156 23.85 -28.84 -0.17
CA ASP A 156 25.19 -28.44 0.30
C ASP A 156 25.25 -28.33 1.82
N LEU A 157 24.14 -27.94 2.47
CA LEU A 157 24.01 -27.89 3.93
C LEU A 157 23.70 -29.25 4.57
N GLY A 158 23.66 -30.35 3.80
CA GLY A 158 23.42 -31.71 4.30
C GLY A 158 21.95 -32.01 4.69
N MET A 159 21.02 -31.10 4.35
CA MET A 159 19.58 -31.29 4.57
C MET A 159 18.86 -31.92 3.37
N GLY A 160 19.60 -32.40 2.38
CA GLY A 160 19.07 -32.94 1.12
C GLY A 160 18.26 -34.24 1.27
N THR A 161 18.45 -34.97 2.36
CA THR A 161 17.73 -36.25 2.62
C THR A 161 16.24 -36.09 2.86
N TYR A 162 15.79 -34.90 3.29
CA TYR A 162 14.36 -34.62 3.49
C TYR A 162 13.61 -34.34 2.18
N ILE A 163 14.29 -33.87 1.14
CA ILE A 163 13.68 -33.51 -0.14
C ILE A 163 13.45 -34.77 -0.98
N ASP A 164 14.42 -35.69 -1.03
CA ASP A 164 14.29 -36.96 -1.76
C ASP A 164 13.24 -37.90 -1.17
N ALA A 165 13.01 -37.84 0.16
CA ALA A 165 11.96 -38.61 0.82
C ALA A 165 10.54 -38.16 0.46
N GLY A 166 10.34 -36.86 0.10
CA GLY A 166 9.07 -36.30 -0.36
C GLY A 166 8.74 -36.68 -1.80
N GLU A 167 9.74 -36.73 -2.65
CA GLU A 167 9.59 -37.05 -4.09
C GLU A 167 9.40 -38.55 -4.32
N GLY A 168 10.07 -39.38 -3.56
CA GLY A 168 9.91 -40.85 -3.62
C GLY A 168 8.52 -41.35 -3.22
N LYS A 169 7.78 -40.57 -2.42
CA LYS A 169 6.41 -40.94 -1.99
C LYS A 169 5.33 -40.66 -3.06
N ARG A 170 5.59 -39.77 -4.01
CA ARG A 170 4.65 -39.47 -5.11
C ARG A 170 4.73 -40.48 -6.24
N ILE A 171 5.86 -41.13 -6.48
CA ILE A 171 6.04 -42.10 -7.55
C ILE A 171 5.42 -43.47 -7.18
N SER A 172 5.28 -43.77 -5.90
CA SER A 172 4.72 -45.03 -5.39
C SER A 172 3.19 -45.11 -5.31
N GLN A 173 2.47 -44.04 -5.62
CA GLN A 173 1.00 -44.01 -5.63
C GLN A 173 0.35 -44.00 -7.02
N GLY A 174 1.14 -44.23 -8.07
CA GLY A 174 0.70 -44.20 -9.47
C GLY A 174 0.79 -45.54 -10.22
N ASP A 175 0.81 -46.68 -9.54
CA ASP A 175 0.65 -48.03 -10.12
C ASP A 175 -0.55 -48.75 -9.56
#